data_8d30cdd33067d81f8ba7caab04ccc57f
#
_entry.id   8d30cdd33067d81f8ba7caab04ccc57f
#
_cell.length_a   1.000
_cell.length_b   1.000
_cell.length_c   1.000
_cell.angle_alpha   90.00
_cell.angle_beta   90.00
_cell.angle_gamma   90.00
#
_symmetry.space_group_name_H-M   'P 1'
#
loop_
_entity.id
_entity.type
_entity.pdbx_description
1 polymer ?
#
loop_
_entity_poly.entity_id
_entity_poly.type
_entity_poly.pdbx_seq_one_letter_code
_entity_poly.pdbx_strand_id
1 'polypeptide(L)'
;MNLESFEKYNSQLPYSYAFGAFVTIELLKNRPQDVLCVFIDKKFQNQEVLNSILSFCKNEKIPVKWDQKTINKIRAKENCLIIGVFLKKIYPVDGKRQVLLKNIQDEGTLGTIIRSIRGFEFNQLVLIHPQVDLFHPQVIRASMGSFF
;
A
#
# COMPACT_ATOMS: atom_id res chain seq x y z
N MET A 1 16.47 2.90 -10.56
CA MET A 1 16.22 2.22 -9.28
C MET A 1 16.44 0.73 -9.49
N ASN A 2 17.40 0.16 -8.75
CA ASN A 2 17.67 -1.27 -8.88
C ASN A 2 16.55 -2.06 -8.17
N LEU A 3 15.66 -2.71 -8.93
CA LEU A 3 14.53 -3.48 -8.43
C LEU A 3 14.94 -4.88 -7.92
N GLU A 4 16.25 -5.13 -7.76
CA GLU A 4 16.78 -6.44 -7.39
C GLU A 4 16.81 -6.69 -5.88
N SER A 5 16.78 -5.65 -5.05
CA SER A 5 16.73 -5.84 -3.60
C SER A 5 15.78 -4.86 -2.92
N PHE A 6 14.77 -5.41 -2.25
CA PHE A 6 13.88 -4.66 -1.37
C PHE A 6 14.32 -4.79 0.09
N GLU A 7 14.13 -3.72 0.87
CA GLU A 7 14.55 -3.62 2.26
C GLU A 7 13.34 -3.52 3.19
N LYS A 8 13.54 -3.84 4.47
CA LYS A 8 12.54 -3.56 5.48
C LYS A 8 12.20 -2.07 5.45
N TYR A 9 10.90 -1.76 5.57
CA TYR A 9 10.42 -0.38 5.47
C TYR A 9 11.18 0.57 6.39
N ASN A 10 11.57 1.70 5.83
CA ASN A 10 11.94 2.91 6.54
C ASN A 10 11.46 4.14 5.74
N SER A 11 11.34 5.29 6.40
CA SER A 11 10.75 6.49 5.82
C SER A 11 11.55 7.11 4.67
N GLN A 12 12.83 6.78 4.53
CA GLN A 12 13.72 7.31 3.48
C GLN A 12 13.58 6.56 2.15
N LEU A 13 12.96 5.37 2.15
CA LEU A 13 12.75 4.60 0.93
C LEU A 13 11.80 5.35 0.00
N PRO A 14 12.05 5.35 -1.34
CA PRO A 14 11.16 5.97 -2.32
C PRO A 14 9.89 5.14 -2.58
N TYR A 15 9.76 3.99 -1.94
CA TYR A 15 8.63 3.07 -2.07
C TYR A 15 8.08 2.66 -0.70
N SER A 16 6.89 2.09 -0.71
CA SER A 16 6.25 1.50 0.45
C SER A 16 5.58 0.16 0.11
N TYR A 17 4.94 -0.44 1.12
CA TYR A 17 4.38 -1.77 1.06
C TYR A 17 2.88 -1.79 1.39
N ALA A 18 2.11 -2.46 0.54
CA ALA A 18 0.74 -2.87 0.79
C ALA A 18 0.74 -4.31 1.30
N PHE A 19 0.65 -4.51 2.61
CA PHE A 19 0.68 -5.83 3.23
C PHE A 19 -0.70 -6.47 3.24
N GLY A 20 -0.80 -7.65 2.64
CA GLY A 20 -1.99 -8.48 2.58
C GLY A 20 -2.72 -8.43 1.23
N ALA A 21 -3.48 -9.48 0.95
CA ALA A 21 -4.15 -9.67 -0.34
C ALA A 21 -5.15 -8.55 -0.65
N PHE A 22 -6.02 -8.23 0.32
CA PHE A 22 -7.05 -7.21 0.14
C PHE A 22 -6.45 -5.84 -0.19
N VAL A 23 -5.49 -5.38 0.62
CA VAL A 23 -4.83 -4.06 0.44
C VAL A 23 -4.06 -4.01 -0.89
N THR A 24 -3.42 -5.11 -1.27
CA THR A 24 -2.72 -5.23 -2.57
C THR A 24 -3.70 -5.17 -3.74
N ILE A 25 -4.87 -5.78 -3.64
CA ILE A 25 -5.92 -5.69 -4.68
C ILE A 25 -6.40 -4.25 -4.84
N GLU A 26 -6.65 -3.53 -3.75
CA GLU A 26 -7.06 -2.13 -3.81
C GLU A 26 -5.97 -1.24 -4.42
N LEU A 27 -4.71 -1.49 -4.11
CA LEU A 27 -3.56 -0.85 -4.78
C LEU A 27 -3.58 -1.11 -6.30
N LEU A 28 -3.72 -2.37 -6.71
CA LEU A 28 -3.73 -2.77 -8.12
C LEU A 28 -4.90 -2.15 -8.89
N LYS A 29 -6.07 -2.03 -8.26
CA LYS A 29 -7.27 -1.43 -8.87
C LYS A 29 -7.16 0.08 -9.06
N ASN A 30 -6.63 0.78 -8.05
CA ASN A 30 -6.73 2.23 -7.98
C ASN A 30 -5.45 2.97 -8.39
N ARG A 31 -4.27 2.32 -8.25
CA ARG A 31 -2.95 2.92 -8.56
C ARG A 31 -2.00 1.94 -9.25
N PRO A 32 -2.40 1.21 -10.28
CA PRO A 32 -1.54 0.24 -10.96
C PRO A 32 -0.24 0.86 -11.50
N GLN A 33 -0.30 2.11 -11.95
CA GLN A 33 0.85 2.85 -12.49
C GLN A 33 1.95 3.14 -11.45
N ASP A 34 1.65 3.04 -10.16
CA ASP A 34 2.61 3.26 -9.09
C ASP A 34 3.22 1.94 -8.58
N VAL A 35 2.68 0.80 -9.00
CA VAL A 35 3.12 -0.51 -8.52
C VAL A 35 4.44 -0.91 -9.17
N LEU A 36 5.42 -1.27 -8.35
CA LEU A 36 6.73 -1.77 -8.80
C LEU A 36 6.73 -3.28 -9.03
N CYS A 37 6.13 -4.03 -8.12
CA CYS A 37 5.95 -5.47 -8.22
C CYS A 37 5.00 -5.99 -7.13
N VAL A 38 4.59 -7.24 -7.28
CA VAL A 38 3.84 -7.98 -6.25
C VAL A 38 4.61 -9.21 -5.83
N PHE A 39 4.84 -9.38 -4.54
CA PHE A 39 5.38 -10.60 -3.96
C PHE A 39 4.25 -11.52 -3.52
N ILE A 40 4.36 -12.81 -3.83
CA ILE A 40 3.40 -13.84 -3.45
C ILE A 40 4.17 -14.99 -2.77
N ASP A 41 3.78 -15.30 -1.54
CA ASP A 41 4.30 -16.47 -0.81
C ASP A 41 3.67 -17.75 -1.37
N LYS A 42 4.48 -18.78 -1.59
CA LYS A 42 4.02 -20.09 -2.08
C LYS A 42 2.98 -20.78 -1.16
N LYS A 43 2.90 -20.34 0.10
CA LYS A 43 1.91 -20.82 1.08
C LYS A 43 0.52 -20.22 0.88
N PHE A 44 0.36 -19.22 0.00
CA PHE A 44 -0.94 -18.61 -0.24
C PHE A 44 -1.86 -19.59 -0.99
N GLN A 45 -3.01 -19.92 -0.39
CA GLN A 45 -3.87 -21.03 -0.85
C GLN A 45 -5.17 -20.58 -1.54
N ASN A 46 -5.62 -19.33 -1.32
CA ASN A 46 -6.85 -18.85 -1.95
C ASN A 46 -6.67 -18.64 -3.44
N GLN A 47 -7.08 -19.66 -4.22
CA GLN A 47 -6.85 -19.69 -5.67
C GLN A 47 -7.64 -18.61 -6.43
N GLU A 48 -8.82 -18.26 -5.98
CA GLU A 48 -9.63 -17.20 -6.60
C GLU A 48 -8.96 -15.83 -6.48
N VAL A 49 -8.53 -15.49 -5.27
CA VAL A 49 -7.80 -14.25 -5.00
C VAL A 49 -6.46 -14.23 -5.73
N LEU A 50 -5.75 -15.35 -5.75
CA LEU A 50 -4.48 -15.49 -6.49
C LEU A 50 -4.67 -15.21 -7.98
N ASN A 51 -5.64 -15.86 -8.60
CA ASN A 51 -5.95 -15.68 -10.02
C ASN A 51 -6.34 -14.23 -10.35
N SER A 52 -7.10 -13.59 -9.48
CA SER A 52 -7.46 -12.17 -9.61
C SER A 52 -6.21 -11.28 -9.62
N ILE A 53 -5.31 -11.45 -8.65
CA ILE A 53 -4.06 -10.69 -8.58
C ILE A 53 -3.18 -10.94 -9.81
N LEU A 54 -3.00 -12.20 -10.21
CA LEU A 54 -2.20 -12.55 -11.40
C LEU A 54 -2.77 -11.95 -12.68
N SER A 55 -4.10 -11.93 -12.83
CA SER A 55 -4.78 -11.31 -13.95
C SER A 55 -4.54 -9.80 -14.00
N PHE A 56 -4.70 -9.10 -12.89
CA PHE A 56 -4.37 -7.67 -12.79
C PHE A 56 -2.92 -7.39 -13.15
N CYS A 57 -1.99 -8.13 -12.57
CA CYS A 57 -0.57 -7.94 -12.83
C CYS A 57 -0.22 -8.20 -14.30
N LYS A 58 -0.82 -9.20 -14.94
CA LYS A 58 -0.62 -9.50 -16.35
C LYS A 58 -1.12 -8.36 -17.25
N ASN A 59 -2.34 -7.86 -16.99
CA ASN A 59 -2.95 -6.80 -17.78
C ASN A 59 -2.16 -5.48 -17.68
N GLU A 60 -1.69 -5.14 -16.49
CA GLU A 60 -0.93 -3.91 -16.23
C GLU A 60 0.59 -4.09 -16.40
N LYS A 61 1.05 -5.27 -16.82
CA LYS A 61 2.48 -5.61 -16.99
C LYS A 61 3.30 -5.42 -15.71
N ILE A 62 2.68 -5.69 -14.55
CA ILE A 62 3.33 -5.59 -13.24
C ILE A 62 4.07 -6.90 -12.94
N PRO A 63 5.37 -6.85 -12.58
CA PRO A 63 6.13 -8.05 -12.23
C PRO A 63 5.58 -8.75 -10.98
N VAL A 64 5.42 -10.07 -11.08
CA VAL A 64 5.10 -10.93 -9.93
C VAL A 64 6.34 -11.71 -9.51
N LYS A 65 6.64 -11.71 -8.23
CA LYS A 65 7.83 -12.36 -7.66
C LYS A 65 7.44 -13.37 -6.57
N TRP A 66 8.03 -14.57 -6.66
CA TRP A 66 7.84 -15.68 -5.72
C TRP A 66 9.05 -15.88 -4.80
N ASP A 67 9.76 -14.80 -4.52
CA ASP A 67 10.99 -14.82 -3.73
C ASP A 67 10.71 -14.84 -2.22
N GLN A 68 10.72 -16.04 -1.67
CA GLN A 68 10.47 -16.27 -0.24
C GLN A 68 11.50 -15.58 0.67
N LYS A 69 12.75 -15.45 0.22
CA LYS A 69 13.79 -14.77 1.00
C LYS A 69 13.48 -13.30 1.20
N THR A 70 13.11 -12.62 0.12
CA THR A 70 12.71 -11.21 0.17
C THR A 70 11.42 -11.04 0.96
N ILE A 71 10.40 -11.89 0.76
CA ILE A 71 9.15 -11.86 1.55
C ILE A 71 9.45 -11.93 3.04
N ASN A 72 10.29 -12.88 3.48
CA ASN A 72 10.65 -13.04 4.89
C ASN A 72 11.40 -11.84 5.47
N LYS A 73 12.20 -11.15 4.64
CA LYS A 73 12.93 -9.95 5.03
C LYS A 73 12.02 -8.74 5.23
N ILE A 74 11.03 -8.54 4.35
CA ILE A 74 10.22 -7.31 4.31
C ILE A 74 8.89 -7.40 5.05
N ARG A 75 8.31 -8.59 5.19
CA ARG A 75 7.00 -8.76 5.84
C ARG A 75 7.01 -8.33 7.30
N ALA A 76 5.92 -7.69 7.72
CA ALA A 76 5.74 -7.27 9.12
C ALA A 76 5.29 -8.42 10.03
N LYS A 77 4.59 -9.41 9.49
CA LYS A 77 4.05 -10.59 10.21
C LYS A 77 4.13 -11.82 9.33
N GLU A 78 4.29 -13.00 9.95
CA GLU A 78 4.42 -14.29 9.24
C GLU A 78 3.21 -14.64 8.37
N ASN A 79 2.01 -14.23 8.77
CA ASN A 79 0.79 -14.47 8.01
C ASN A 79 0.57 -13.50 6.85
N CYS A 80 1.49 -12.58 6.59
CA CYS A 80 1.44 -11.72 5.42
C CYS A 80 2.04 -12.46 4.22
N LEU A 81 1.18 -13.04 3.38
CA LEU A 81 1.56 -13.89 2.26
C LEU A 81 1.52 -13.20 0.90
N ILE A 82 0.97 -11.98 0.82
CA ILE A 82 0.95 -11.15 -0.39
C ILE A 82 1.38 -9.74 -0.01
N ILE A 83 2.28 -9.17 -0.83
CA ILE A 83 2.85 -7.84 -0.60
C ILE A 83 2.91 -7.09 -1.92
N GLY A 84 2.16 -6.01 -2.04
CA GLY A 84 2.32 -5.03 -3.11
C GLY A 84 3.43 -4.03 -2.77
N VAL A 85 4.33 -3.77 -3.70
CA VAL A 85 5.36 -2.73 -3.56
C VAL A 85 5.03 -1.59 -4.50
N PHE A 86 5.00 -0.35 -4.00
CA PHE A 86 4.60 0.81 -4.80
C PHE A 86 5.42 2.05 -4.48
N LEU A 87 5.55 2.93 -5.47
CA LEU A 87 6.23 4.21 -5.34
C LEU A 87 5.43 5.17 -4.44
N LYS A 88 6.13 5.88 -3.58
CA LYS A 88 5.54 6.97 -2.79
C LYS A 88 5.30 8.17 -3.72
N LYS A 89 4.04 8.52 -3.92
CA LYS A 89 3.64 9.71 -4.68
C LYS A 89 2.62 10.52 -3.93
N ILE A 90 2.84 11.82 -3.86
CA ILE A 90 1.87 12.80 -3.39
C ILE A 90 1.26 13.46 -4.61
N TYR A 91 -0.06 13.51 -4.64
CA TYR A 91 -0.80 14.14 -5.72
C TYR A 91 -1.20 15.56 -5.35
N PRO A 92 -1.24 16.48 -6.31
CA PRO A 92 -1.65 17.87 -6.05
C PRO A 92 -3.12 17.92 -5.61
N VAL A 93 -3.44 18.94 -4.82
CA VAL A 93 -4.79 19.25 -4.38
C VAL A 93 -5.58 19.83 -5.55
N ASP A 94 -6.77 19.32 -5.84
CA ASP A 94 -7.58 19.68 -7.01
C ASP A 94 -8.76 20.63 -6.68
N GLY A 95 -8.80 21.18 -5.46
CA GLY A 95 -9.83 22.14 -5.04
C GLY A 95 -11.17 21.53 -4.64
N LYS A 96 -11.32 20.21 -4.65
CA LYS A 96 -12.53 19.50 -4.17
C LYS A 96 -12.61 19.49 -2.65
N ARG A 97 -13.66 18.85 -2.11
CA ARG A 97 -13.84 18.71 -0.66
C ARG A 97 -12.65 18.02 -0.02
N GLN A 98 -12.05 18.66 0.97
CA GLN A 98 -10.81 18.25 1.61
C GLN A 98 -10.99 18.10 3.11
N VAL A 99 -10.20 17.21 3.70
CA VAL A 99 -10.03 17.12 5.13
C VAL A 99 -8.61 17.56 5.48
N LEU A 100 -8.46 18.50 6.39
CA LEU A 100 -7.18 18.94 6.91
C LEU A 100 -6.95 18.31 8.28
N LEU A 101 -5.81 17.63 8.45
CA LEU A 101 -5.37 17.10 9.74
C LEU A 101 -4.07 17.78 10.16
N LYS A 102 -4.04 18.28 11.39
CA LYS A 102 -2.87 18.92 11.97
C LYS A 102 -2.31 18.09 13.13
N ASN A 103 -0.99 17.94 13.17
CA ASN A 103 -0.26 17.29 14.27
C ASN A 103 -0.73 15.85 14.58
N ILE A 104 -1.09 15.08 13.56
CA ILE A 104 -1.43 13.65 13.75
C ILE A 104 -0.17 12.86 14.15
N GLN A 105 -0.28 12.00 15.17
CA GLN A 105 0.87 11.36 15.84
C GLN A 105 0.85 9.82 15.79
N ASP A 106 -0.26 9.22 15.39
CA ASP A 106 -0.46 7.76 15.43
C ASP A 106 -0.87 7.22 14.06
N GLU A 107 -0.15 6.18 13.59
CA GLU A 107 -0.36 5.58 12.28
C GLU A 107 -1.72 4.89 12.16
N GLY A 108 -2.16 4.21 13.23
CA GLY A 108 -3.45 3.54 13.27
C GLY A 108 -4.60 4.53 13.18
N THR A 109 -4.48 5.64 13.91
CA THR A 109 -5.44 6.76 13.89
C THR A 109 -5.49 7.38 12.51
N LEU A 110 -4.34 7.69 11.90
CA LEU A 110 -4.31 8.25 10.54
C LEU A 110 -4.97 7.30 9.53
N GLY A 111 -4.65 6.02 9.56
CA GLY A 111 -5.24 5.03 8.66
C GLY A 111 -6.76 4.91 8.85
N THR A 112 -7.25 4.94 10.09
CA THR A 112 -8.69 4.91 10.39
C THR A 112 -9.41 6.17 9.89
N ILE A 113 -8.78 7.33 10.02
CA ILE A 113 -9.33 8.59 9.49
C ILE A 113 -9.40 8.52 7.95
N ILE A 114 -8.34 8.04 7.27
CA ILE A 114 -8.36 7.86 5.81
C ILE A 114 -9.52 6.98 5.38
N ARG A 115 -9.77 5.89 6.10
CA ARG A 115 -10.91 5.01 5.83
C ARG A 115 -12.26 5.75 5.99
N SER A 116 -12.40 6.55 7.04
CA SER A 116 -13.61 7.34 7.30
C SER A 116 -13.83 8.43 6.23
N ILE A 117 -12.76 9.14 5.86
CA ILE A 117 -12.76 10.15 4.80
C ILE A 117 -13.33 9.55 3.50
N ARG A 118 -12.85 8.38 3.11
CA ARG A 118 -13.32 7.68 1.93
C ARG A 118 -14.80 7.28 2.04
N GLY A 119 -15.22 6.81 3.22
CA GLY A 119 -16.61 6.45 3.49
C GLY A 119 -17.59 7.62 3.41
N PHE A 120 -17.13 8.84 3.68
CA PHE A 120 -17.89 10.07 3.53
C PHE A 120 -17.69 10.78 2.19
N GLU A 121 -17.08 10.09 1.21
CA GLU A 121 -16.86 10.60 -0.15
C GLU A 121 -15.98 11.87 -0.22
N PHE A 122 -15.15 12.11 0.78
CA PHE A 122 -14.08 13.09 0.66
C PHE A 122 -12.91 12.47 -0.11
N ASN A 123 -12.40 13.20 -1.08
CA ASN A 123 -11.40 12.67 -2.00
C ASN A 123 -9.98 13.11 -1.69
N GLN A 124 -9.82 14.08 -0.77
CA GLN A 124 -8.53 14.66 -0.49
C GLN A 124 -8.26 14.81 1.00
N LEU A 125 -7.04 14.47 1.37
CA LEU A 125 -6.50 14.65 2.71
C LEU A 125 -5.26 15.53 2.61
N VAL A 126 -5.23 16.59 3.42
CA VAL A 126 -4.08 17.48 3.59
C VAL A 126 -3.54 17.29 5.01
N LEU A 127 -2.26 16.95 5.12
CA LEU A 127 -1.58 16.80 6.40
C LEU A 127 -0.72 18.04 6.68
N ILE A 128 -0.94 18.66 7.84
CA ILE A 128 -0.19 19.82 8.31
C ILE A 128 0.67 19.40 9.50
N HIS A 129 1.98 19.49 9.33
CA HIS A 129 2.97 19.07 10.34
C HIS A 129 2.70 17.67 10.91
N PRO A 130 2.55 16.64 10.04
CA PRO A 130 2.36 15.29 10.54
C PRO A 130 3.61 14.78 11.26
N GLN A 131 3.42 14.09 12.37
CA GLN A 131 4.49 13.41 13.11
C GLN A 131 4.57 11.92 12.73
N VAL A 132 3.71 11.49 11.82
CA VAL A 132 3.66 10.14 11.26
C VAL A 132 3.97 10.18 9.77
N ASP A 133 4.58 9.13 9.27
CA ASP A 133 4.81 8.96 7.84
C ASP A 133 3.51 8.45 7.18
N LEU A 134 2.94 9.27 6.29
CA LEU A 134 1.73 8.91 5.53
C LEU A 134 1.86 7.55 4.81
N PHE A 135 3.05 7.24 4.34
CA PHE A 135 3.33 6.00 3.59
C PHE A 135 3.75 4.83 4.49
N HIS A 136 3.72 5.01 5.81
CA HIS A 136 4.04 3.91 6.72
C HIS A 136 3.08 2.72 6.48
N PRO A 137 3.57 1.49 6.34
CA PRO A 137 2.73 0.33 6.04
C PRO A 137 1.59 0.09 7.03
N GLN A 138 1.73 0.57 8.27
CA GLN A 138 0.66 0.50 9.26
C GLN A 138 -0.49 1.46 8.94
N VAL A 139 -0.22 2.67 8.43
CA VAL A 139 -1.24 3.60 7.94
C VAL A 139 -2.03 2.96 6.80
N ILE A 140 -1.30 2.41 5.82
CA ILE A 140 -1.88 1.76 4.64
C ILE A 140 -2.76 0.58 5.06
N ARG A 141 -2.29 -0.26 5.97
CA ARG A 141 -3.04 -1.39 6.51
C ARG A 141 -4.29 -0.94 7.27
N ALA A 142 -4.16 0.05 8.17
CA ALA A 142 -5.26 0.55 8.98
C ALA A 142 -6.35 1.24 8.14
N SER A 143 -5.99 1.79 6.98
CA SER A 143 -6.93 2.38 6.04
C SER A 143 -7.78 1.34 5.29
N MET A 144 -7.46 0.04 5.41
CA MET A 144 -8.16 -1.04 4.72
C MET A 144 -8.28 -0.80 3.20
N GLY A 145 -7.18 -0.38 2.56
CA GLY A 145 -7.14 -0.10 1.12
C GLY A 145 -7.68 1.27 0.71
N SER A 146 -8.34 2.01 1.61
CA SER A 146 -8.88 3.36 1.31
C SER A 146 -7.79 4.41 1.05
N PHE A 147 -6.54 4.07 1.30
CA PHE A 147 -5.36 4.88 0.99
C PHE A 147 -5.17 5.06 -0.53
N PHE A 148 -5.57 4.08 -1.32
CA PHE A 148 -5.42 4.06 -2.78
C PHE A 148 -6.71 4.52 -3.51
#